data_e5ea93dd9679c2123632747737af2d5d
#
_entry.id   e5ea93dd9679c2123632747737af2d5d
#
_cell.length_a   1.000
_cell.length_b   1.000
_cell.length_c   1.000
_cell.angle_alpha   90.00
_cell.angle_beta   90.00
_cell.angle_gamma   90.00
#
_symmetry.space_group_name_H-M   'P 1'
#
loop_
_entity.id
_entity.type
_entity.pdbx_description
1 polymer ?
#
loop_
_entity_poly.entity_id
_entity_poly.type
_entity_poly.pdbx_seq_one_letter_code
_entity_poly.pdbx_strand_id
1 'polypeptide(L)'
;MAFQDTLEKRAEKMFQSVFGWEQKALIRIGKRVKSIGSLSYADLQAINNYAQYRGMSEKDFFKKYSEDLANIDTDAVMDDLAKLTGQNVRETKQIYADTINAQHEENKALYDYRNKPYVPLAENKQLQALVDAYSRTTAETFVNFSKTEAKAIGFMQNNKFVPLRKSFTDVLDKAVVSIATGTGSFGAEMRDVLRELGGSGVRVNYGNGVTRSLDSMVCQNLLWGAKQASREYSRLIREELGCDGIEIDWHSNPRPSHVFMQGKQYVLGKSRTINGIFFESADDALAALDDYGCLHYERNIICGVSVAKYDPEELERLNRENAEPIEIDGVTKSGYEWKQDMRRLERAGRQAKLQREVLKASGDNIGAEQAEKVLKGIRQREKRIMDKYEKIADRTGIKAQREKMSFVKGKDSALPNVGKVVDNFEKSGIINMYRRKGTHRRISDSGSKIIDKPTYHRIVNPIIKQGADIRIANEEWLKHLEKENSSAVTVGDVIFFKPDATVSDVLEETHHFLQNKKGLNSQYGKKQREILNEIDAKEYLLSVTDKYKIPEEETILTQNQLKNYKRQMQEMKERGEWID
;
A
#
# COMPACT_ATOMS: atom_id res chain seq x y z
N MET A 1 -22.32 -25.25 -9.05
CA MET A 1 -21.91 -25.03 -7.63
C MET A 1 -20.40 -25.06 -7.43
N ALA A 2 -19.66 -26.10 -7.84
CA ALA A 2 -18.20 -26.15 -7.59
C ALA A 2 -17.37 -25.06 -8.26
N PHE A 3 -17.76 -24.59 -9.44
CA PHE A 3 -17.05 -23.59 -10.22
C PHE A 3 -17.15 -22.18 -9.60
N GLN A 4 -18.38 -21.72 -9.33
CA GLN A 4 -18.63 -20.40 -8.75
C GLN A 4 -18.01 -20.28 -7.34
N ASP A 5 -18.12 -21.33 -6.52
CA ASP A 5 -17.49 -21.41 -5.21
C ASP A 5 -15.95 -21.28 -5.28
N THR A 6 -15.34 -21.83 -6.33
CA THR A 6 -13.89 -21.77 -6.53
C THR A 6 -13.44 -20.37 -6.94
N LEU A 7 -14.16 -19.74 -7.87
CA LEU A 7 -13.89 -18.36 -8.31
C LEU A 7 -14.07 -17.36 -7.15
N GLU A 8 -15.16 -17.46 -6.39
CA GLU A 8 -15.42 -16.60 -5.24
C GLU A 8 -14.35 -16.76 -4.16
N LYS A 9 -13.94 -18.00 -3.82
CA LYS A 9 -12.85 -18.24 -2.84
C LYS A 9 -11.52 -17.64 -3.26
N ARG A 10 -11.19 -17.66 -4.55
CA ARG A 10 -9.94 -17.08 -5.06
C ARG A 10 -10.01 -15.56 -5.13
N ALA A 11 -11.13 -14.99 -5.56
CA ALA A 11 -11.37 -13.57 -5.52
C ALA A 11 -11.28 -13.04 -4.09
N GLU A 12 -11.69 -13.83 -3.11
CA GLU A 12 -11.58 -13.52 -1.70
C GLU A 12 -10.15 -13.46 -1.19
N LYS A 13 -9.25 -14.36 -1.61
CA LYS A 13 -7.82 -14.26 -1.27
C LYS A 13 -7.23 -12.94 -1.75
N MET A 14 -7.56 -12.54 -2.98
CA MET A 14 -7.09 -11.27 -3.53
C MET A 14 -7.65 -10.08 -2.76
N PHE A 15 -8.94 -10.12 -2.40
CA PHE A 15 -9.58 -9.15 -1.53
C PHE A 15 -8.84 -9.01 -0.18
N GLN A 16 -8.54 -10.14 0.49
CA GLN A 16 -7.83 -10.15 1.77
C GLN A 16 -6.41 -9.59 1.65
N SER A 17 -5.71 -9.83 0.54
CA SER A 17 -4.39 -9.29 0.28
C SER A 17 -4.41 -7.76 0.17
N VAL A 18 -5.40 -7.22 -0.54
CA VAL A 18 -5.60 -5.76 -0.67
C VAL A 18 -6.00 -5.14 0.65
N PHE A 19 -6.89 -5.78 1.41
CA PHE A 19 -7.29 -5.32 2.73
C PHE A 19 -6.12 -5.35 3.73
N GLY A 20 -5.25 -6.37 3.66
CA GLY A 20 -4.01 -6.44 4.44
C GLY A 20 -3.02 -5.32 4.09
N TRP A 21 -2.92 -4.94 2.82
CA TRP A 21 -2.14 -3.78 2.40
C TRP A 21 -2.72 -2.47 2.94
N GLU A 22 -4.03 -2.26 2.83
CA GLU A 22 -4.74 -1.11 3.38
C GLU A 22 -4.50 -0.93 4.88
N GLN A 23 -4.58 -2.02 5.63
CA GLN A 23 -4.26 -2.04 7.05
C GLN A 23 -2.83 -1.58 7.33
N LYS A 24 -1.85 -2.09 6.57
CA LYS A 24 -0.44 -1.70 6.72
C LYS A 24 -0.23 -0.21 6.44
N ALA A 25 -0.89 0.34 5.41
CA ALA A 25 -0.83 1.77 5.10
C ALA A 25 -1.33 2.63 6.27
N LEU A 26 -2.47 2.26 6.86
CA LEU A 26 -3.04 2.96 8.00
C LEU A 26 -2.22 2.80 9.29
N ILE A 27 -1.69 1.61 9.56
CA ILE A 27 -0.77 1.38 10.69
C ILE A 27 0.48 2.24 10.53
N ARG A 28 1.00 2.39 9.32
CA ARG A 28 2.19 3.19 9.05
C ARG A 28 1.99 4.65 9.43
N ILE A 29 0.88 5.26 9.02
CA ILE A 29 0.59 6.65 9.40
C ILE A 29 0.34 6.79 10.91
N GLY A 30 -0.33 5.83 11.55
CA GLY A 30 -0.49 5.82 13.00
C GLY A 30 0.83 5.77 13.74
N LYS A 31 1.77 4.92 13.33
CA LYS A 31 3.13 4.84 13.86
C LYS A 31 3.91 6.14 13.63
N ARG A 32 3.73 6.81 12.49
CA ARG A 32 4.37 8.09 12.21
C ARG A 32 3.85 9.20 13.13
N VAL A 33 2.54 9.26 13.34
CA VAL A 33 1.92 10.17 14.32
C VAL A 33 2.45 9.91 15.72
N LYS A 34 2.58 8.65 16.14
CA LYS A 34 3.21 8.27 17.42
C LYS A 34 4.64 8.82 17.53
N SER A 35 5.40 8.64 16.47
CA SER A 35 6.80 9.09 16.40
C SER A 35 6.90 10.62 16.57
N ILE A 36 6.06 11.40 15.88
CA ILE A 36 6.02 12.87 16.01
C ILE A 36 5.59 13.26 17.42
N GLY A 37 4.57 12.62 18.00
CA GLY A 37 4.10 12.89 19.35
C GLY A 37 5.12 12.57 20.47
N SER A 38 6.22 11.88 20.13
CA SER A 38 7.33 11.56 21.05
C SER A 38 8.50 12.55 20.97
N LEU A 39 8.42 13.59 20.12
CA LEU A 39 9.47 14.61 20.01
C LEU A 39 9.63 15.36 21.34
N SER A 40 10.86 15.45 21.81
CA SER A 40 11.22 16.23 23.01
C SER A 40 11.32 17.71 22.67
N TYR A 41 11.35 18.56 23.72
CA TYR A 41 11.61 19.98 23.55
C TYR A 41 12.97 20.25 22.87
N ALA A 42 13.97 19.45 23.20
CA ALA A 42 15.29 19.55 22.58
C ALA A 42 15.25 19.22 21.06
N ASP A 43 14.45 18.22 20.67
CA ASP A 43 14.23 17.89 19.25
C ASP A 43 13.55 19.06 18.51
N LEU A 44 12.56 19.70 19.14
CA LEU A 44 11.88 20.88 18.57
C LEU A 44 12.81 22.08 18.46
N GLN A 45 13.67 22.33 19.45
CA GLN A 45 14.68 23.38 19.38
C GLN A 45 15.70 23.12 18.26
N ALA A 46 16.17 21.89 18.12
CA ALA A 46 17.07 21.51 17.03
C ALA A 46 16.42 21.75 15.65
N ILE A 47 15.14 21.40 15.52
CA ILE A 47 14.33 21.66 14.32
C ILE A 47 14.24 23.17 14.05
N ASN A 48 13.95 23.98 15.06
CA ASN A 48 13.83 25.44 14.93
C ASN A 48 15.18 26.09 14.56
N ASN A 49 16.26 25.71 15.24
CA ASN A 49 17.62 26.22 14.94
C ASN A 49 18.00 25.88 13.49
N TYR A 50 17.64 24.70 13.00
CA TYR A 50 17.87 24.31 11.63
C TYR A 50 17.05 25.13 10.63
N ALA A 51 15.79 25.42 10.91
CA ALA A 51 14.95 26.28 10.08
C ALA A 51 15.55 27.69 9.96
N GLN A 52 16.00 28.26 11.07
CA GLN A 52 16.69 29.58 11.11
C GLN A 52 17.98 29.55 10.30
N TYR A 53 18.79 28.51 10.44
CA TYR A 53 20.01 28.34 9.67
C TYR A 53 19.76 28.32 8.16
N ARG A 54 18.61 27.73 7.73
CA ARG A 54 18.19 27.66 6.34
C ARG A 54 17.53 28.94 5.82
N GLY A 55 17.39 29.97 6.65
CA GLY A 55 16.64 31.18 6.30
C GLY A 55 15.15 30.93 6.02
N MET A 56 14.61 29.80 6.49
CA MET A 56 13.19 29.45 6.37
C MET A 56 12.44 29.92 7.61
N SER A 57 11.18 30.33 7.43
CA SER A 57 10.31 30.48 8.57
C SER A 57 10.06 29.10 9.22
N GLU A 58 9.87 29.08 10.54
CA GLU A 58 9.54 27.85 11.28
C GLU A 58 8.32 27.13 10.66
N LYS A 59 7.32 27.90 10.25
CA LYS A 59 6.11 27.39 9.59
C LYS A 59 6.42 26.69 8.26
N ASP A 60 7.26 27.29 7.41
CA ASP A 60 7.61 26.70 6.11
C ASP A 60 8.48 25.46 6.30
N PHE A 61 9.35 25.47 7.30
CA PHE A 61 10.15 24.32 7.65
C PHE A 61 9.28 23.14 8.13
N PHE A 62 8.34 23.36 9.06
CA PHE A 62 7.45 22.30 9.53
C PHE A 62 6.59 21.74 8.40
N LYS A 63 6.09 22.60 7.51
CA LYS A 63 5.35 22.15 6.32
C LYS A 63 6.22 21.26 5.43
N LYS A 64 7.44 21.70 5.11
CA LYS A 64 8.37 20.89 4.30
C LYS A 64 8.73 19.57 4.99
N TYR A 65 8.98 19.58 6.28
CA TYR A 65 9.26 18.39 7.07
C TYR A 65 8.12 17.38 7.02
N SER A 66 6.88 17.85 7.14
CA SER A 66 5.68 17.01 7.01
C SER A 66 5.53 16.41 5.61
N GLU A 67 5.81 17.22 4.57
CA GLU A 67 5.79 16.78 3.17
C GLU A 67 6.84 15.69 2.90
N ASP A 68 8.05 15.86 3.38
CA ASP A 68 9.15 14.90 3.19
C ASP A 68 8.84 13.57 3.91
N LEU A 69 8.33 13.62 5.13
CA LEU A 69 7.87 12.43 5.85
C LEU A 69 6.71 11.72 5.11
N ALA A 70 5.74 12.50 4.63
CA ALA A 70 4.61 11.96 3.87
C ALA A 70 5.07 11.30 2.57
N ASN A 71 6.04 11.89 1.86
CA ASN A 71 6.61 11.33 0.64
C ASN A 71 7.25 9.96 0.90
N ILE A 72 8.11 9.85 1.92
CA ILE A 72 8.77 8.60 2.30
C ILE A 72 7.75 7.50 2.64
N ASP A 73 6.74 7.84 3.44
CA ASP A 73 5.75 6.86 3.86
C ASP A 73 4.82 6.45 2.73
N THR A 74 4.40 7.38 1.87
CA THR A 74 3.55 7.07 0.72
C THR A 74 4.30 6.31 -0.37
N ASP A 75 5.57 6.62 -0.64
CA ASP A 75 6.38 5.88 -1.60
C ASP A 75 6.55 4.42 -1.16
N ALA A 76 6.81 4.18 0.12
CA ALA A 76 6.90 2.83 0.65
C ALA A 76 5.55 2.06 0.60
N VAL A 77 4.44 2.76 0.86
CA VAL A 77 3.08 2.18 0.73
C VAL A 77 2.76 1.85 -0.72
N MET A 78 3.15 2.71 -1.68
CA MET A 78 2.94 2.48 -3.11
C MET A 78 3.86 1.38 -3.67
N ASP A 79 5.10 1.29 -3.19
CA ASP A 79 6.01 0.18 -3.54
C ASP A 79 5.43 -1.18 -3.09
N ASP A 80 4.82 -1.23 -1.91
CA ASP A 80 4.16 -2.45 -1.42
C ASP A 80 2.89 -2.77 -2.23
N LEU A 81 2.14 -1.76 -2.67
CA LEU A 81 1.00 -1.95 -3.59
C LEU A 81 1.46 -2.47 -4.95
N ALA A 82 2.55 -1.94 -5.49
CA ALA A 82 3.11 -2.40 -6.77
C ALA A 82 3.56 -3.87 -6.71
N LYS A 83 4.17 -4.30 -5.60
CA LYS A 83 4.53 -5.71 -5.38
C LYS A 83 3.29 -6.61 -5.29
N LEU A 84 2.28 -6.16 -4.53
CA LEU A 84 1.00 -6.87 -4.41
C LEU A 84 0.32 -6.98 -5.77
N THR A 85 0.32 -5.90 -6.58
CA THR A 85 -0.22 -5.90 -7.95
C THR A 85 0.49 -6.93 -8.82
N GLY A 86 1.82 -7.04 -8.75
CA GLY A 86 2.58 -8.05 -9.49
C GLY A 86 2.23 -9.49 -9.10
N GLN A 87 1.87 -9.75 -7.84
CA GLN A 87 1.35 -11.05 -7.39
C GLN A 87 -0.07 -11.29 -7.92
N ASN A 88 -0.94 -10.30 -7.80
CA ASN A 88 -2.33 -10.37 -8.24
C ASN A 88 -2.45 -10.61 -9.76
N VAL A 89 -1.52 -10.10 -10.57
CA VAL A 89 -1.47 -10.37 -12.02
C VAL A 89 -1.31 -11.88 -12.30
N ARG A 90 -0.38 -12.54 -11.59
CA ARG A 90 -0.16 -13.99 -11.76
C ARG A 90 -1.36 -14.80 -11.27
N GLU A 91 -1.92 -14.43 -10.12
CA GLU A 91 -3.11 -15.09 -9.57
C GLU A 91 -4.33 -14.89 -10.46
N THR A 92 -4.49 -13.70 -11.07
CA THR A 92 -5.57 -13.42 -12.03
C THR A 92 -5.52 -14.37 -13.23
N LYS A 93 -4.35 -14.57 -13.83
CA LYS A 93 -4.18 -15.51 -14.95
C LYS A 93 -4.56 -16.93 -14.54
N GLN A 94 -4.14 -17.38 -13.37
CA GLN A 94 -4.48 -18.71 -12.87
C GLN A 94 -5.98 -18.85 -12.60
N ILE A 95 -6.62 -17.84 -12.02
CA ILE A 95 -8.06 -17.82 -11.78
C ILE A 95 -8.82 -17.96 -13.11
N TYR A 96 -8.41 -17.22 -14.14
CA TYR A 96 -9.07 -17.28 -15.45
C TYR A 96 -8.84 -18.60 -16.16
N ALA A 97 -7.64 -19.14 -16.09
CA ALA A 97 -7.35 -20.46 -16.63
C ALA A 97 -8.20 -21.55 -15.99
N ASP A 98 -8.31 -21.54 -14.66
CA ASP A 98 -9.13 -22.54 -13.94
C ASP A 98 -10.63 -22.35 -14.22
N THR A 99 -11.07 -21.08 -14.39
CA THR A 99 -12.45 -20.74 -14.76
C THR A 99 -12.80 -21.32 -16.13
N ILE A 100 -11.99 -21.04 -17.13
CA ILE A 100 -12.20 -21.53 -18.50
C ILE A 100 -12.05 -23.04 -18.57
N ASN A 101 -11.06 -23.62 -17.85
CA ASN A 101 -10.87 -25.07 -17.83
C ASN A 101 -12.09 -25.80 -17.26
N ALA A 102 -12.66 -25.33 -16.16
CA ALA A 102 -13.85 -25.94 -15.57
C ALA A 102 -15.05 -25.91 -16.54
N GLN A 103 -15.27 -24.78 -17.23
CA GLN A 103 -16.33 -24.70 -18.24
C GLN A 103 -16.04 -25.58 -19.47
N HIS A 104 -14.76 -25.69 -19.85
CA HIS A 104 -14.36 -26.54 -20.99
C HIS A 104 -14.58 -28.00 -20.70
N GLU A 105 -14.28 -28.46 -19.48
CA GLU A 105 -14.58 -29.82 -19.03
C GLU A 105 -16.10 -30.10 -19.02
N GLU A 106 -16.94 -29.15 -18.62
CA GLU A 106 -18.40 -29.28 -18.66
C GLU A 106 -18.93 -29.45 -20.11
N ASN A 107 -18.26 -28.89 -21.11
CA ASN A 107 -18.64 -28.99 -22.52
C ASN A 107 -18.14 -30.27 -23.19
N LYS A 108 -17.39 -31.14 -22.52
CA LYS A 108 -16.84 -32.37 -23.10
C LYS A 108 -17.90 -33.26 -23.73
N ALA A 109 -19.04 -33.40 -23.07
CA ALA A 109 -20.16 -34.18 -23.61
C ALA A 109 -20.72 -33.62 -24.93
N LEU A 110 -20.63 -32.30 -25.16
CA LEU A 110 -21.04 -31.69 -26.43
C LEU A 110 -20.03 -31.98 -27.55
N TYR A 111 -18.73 -32.04 -27.26
CA TYR A 111 -17.69 -32.48 -28.20
C TYR A 111 -17.93 -33.92 -28.63
N ASP A 112 -18.19 -34.83 -27.65
CA ASP A 112 -18.49 -36.22 -27.91
C ASP A 112 -19.78 -36.38 -28.77
N TYR A 113 -20.84 -35.64 -28.44
CA TYR A 113 -22.07 -35.65 -29.21
C TYR A 113 -21.89 -35.18 -30.66
N ARG A 114 -21.05 -34.16 -30.88
CA ARG A 114 -20.73 -33.62 -32.21
C ARG A 114 -19.65 -34.41 -32.94
N ASN A 115 -19.11 -35.46 -32.32
CA ASN A 115 -17.99 -36.25 -32.85
C ASN A 115 -16.80 -35.36 -33.25
N LYS A 116 -16.47 -34.38 -32.41
CA LYS A 116 -15.34 -33.47 -32.55
C LYS A 116 -14.25 -33.77 -31.52
N PRO A 117 -12.97 -33.59 -31.84
CA PRO A 117 -11.89 -33.83 -30.88
C PRO A 117 -11.95 -32.79 -29.76
N TYR A 118 -11.98 -33.27 -28.52
CA TYR A 118 -11.83 -32.45 -27.33
C TYR A 118 -10.32 -32.21 -27.09
N VAL A 119 -9.89 -30.93 -27.11
CA VAL A 119 -8.50 -30.54 -26.84
C VAL A 119 -8.44 -29.83 -25.49
N PRO A 120 -7.80 -30.42 -24.45
CA PRO A 120 -7.68 -29.78 -23.14
C PRO A 120 -7.10 -28.37 -23.20
N LEU A 121 -7.46 -27.49 -22.25
CA LEU A 121 -6.96 -26.10 -22.19
C LEU A 121 -5.44 -26.02 -22.28
N ALA A 122 -4.72 -26.94 -21.63
CA ALA A 122 -3.25 -26.98 -21.63
C ALA A 122 -2.63 -27.13 -23.04
N GLU A 123 -3.37 -27.70 -24.00
CA GLU A 123 -2.94 -27.94 -25.38
C GLU A 123 -3.68 -27.02 -26.38
N ASN A 124 -4.76 -26.37 -25.97
CA ASN A 124 -5.59 -25.52 -26.82
C ASN A 124 -5.05 -24.08 -26.85
N LYS A 125 -4.28 -23.75 -27.90
CA LYS A 125 -3.66 -22.43 -28.07
C LYS A 125 -4.67 -21.27 -28.13
N GLN A 126 -5.87 -21.52 -28.70
CA GLN A 126 -6.91 -20.49 -28.82
C GLN A 126 -7.47 -20.13 -27.44
N LEU A 127 -7.76 -21.13 -26.62
CA LEU A 127 -8.26 -20.91 -25.26
C LEU A 127 -7.19 -20.33 -24.34
N GLN A 128 -5.92 -20.73 -24.52
CA GLN A 128 -4.79 -20.08 -23.81
C GLN A 128 -4.65 -18.61 -24.17
N ALA A 129 -4.78 -18.26 -25.47
CA ALA A 129 -4.74 -16.87 -25.92
C ALA A 129 -5.91 -16.04 -25.35
N LEU A 130 -7.10 -16.63 -25.23
CA LEU A 130 -8.25 -16.00 -24.58
C LEU A 130 -7.96 -15.71 -23.10
N VAL A 131 -7.48 -16.70 -22.34
CA VAL A 131 -7.08 -16.52 -20.95
C VAL A 131 -6.04 -15.42 -20.81
N ASP A 132 -5.03 -15.40 -21.68
CA ASP A 132 -3.97 -14.40 -21.66
C ASP A 132 -4.49 -12.99 -21.98
N ALA A 133 -5.38 -12.84 -22.95
CA ALA A 133 -5.96 -11.55 -23.31
C ALA A 133 -6.78 -10.95 -22.16
N TYR A 134 -7.71 -11.70 -21.60
CA TYR A 134 -8.59 -11.20 -20.54
C TYR A 134 -7.87 -11.01 -19.21
N SER A 135 -6.95 -11.90 -18.86
CA SER A 135 -6.14 -11.73 -17.65
C SER A 135 -5.22 -10.51 -17.74
N ARG A 136 -4.66 -10.23 -18.93
CA ARG A 136 -3.85 -9.03 -19.18
C ARG A 136 -4.66 -7.76 -19.02
N THR A 137 -5.85 -7.67 -19.63
CA THR A 137 -6.73 -6.49 -19.50
C THR A 137 -7.08 -6.19 -18.05
N THR A 138 -7.42 -7.21 -17.26
CA THR A 138 -7.70 -7.04 -15.84
C THR A 138 -6.44 -6.63 -15.06
N ALA A 139 -5.30 -7.24 -15.38
CA ALA A 139 -4.02 -6.93 -14.78
C ALA A 139 -3.56 -5.49 -15.09
N GLU A 140 -3.75 -5.01 -16.31
CA GLU A 140 -3.45 -3.64 -16.72
C GLU A 140 -4.26 -2.62 -15.93
N THR A 141 -5.51 -2.93 -15.62
CA THR A 141 -6.33 -2.09 -14.74
C THR A 141 -5.68 -1.95 -13.36
N PHE A 142 -5.21 -3.06 -12.75
CA PHE A 142 -4.52 -3.01 -11.45
C PHE A 142 -3.19 -2.29 -11.53
N VAL A 143 -2.41 -2.53 -12.60
CA VAL A 143 -1.12 -1.85 -12.83
C VAL A 143 -1.31 -0.35 -13.02
N ASN A 144 -2.32 0.07 -13.76
CA ASN A 144 -2.63 1.47 -13.98
C ASN A 144 -2.98 2.20 -12.67
N PHE A 145 -3.73 1.58 -11.77
CA PHE A 145 -3.99 2.14 -10.44
C PHE A 145 -2.73 2.27 -9.59
N SER A 146 -1.79 1.34 -9.69
CA SER A 146 -0.52 1.41 -8.95
C SER A 146 0.49 2.40 -9.55
N LYS A 147 0.38 2.70 -10.86
CA LYS A 147 1.28 3.63 -11.59
C LYS A 147 0.79 5.07 -11.61
N THR A 148 -0.52 5.31 -11.54
CA THR A 148 -1.06 6.67 -11.50
C THR A 148 -0.78 7.31 -10.13
N GLU A 149 0.49 7.72 -9.94
CA GLU A 149 0.99 8.63 -8.89
C GLU A 149 -0.01 8.93 -7.77
N ALA A 150 -0.33 8.01 -6.90
CA ALA A 150 -1.10 8.22 -5.65
C ALA A 150 -2.30 9.23 -5.71
N LYS A 151 -2.68 9.72 -6.90
CA LYS A 151 -3.75 10.72 -7.11
C LYS A 151 -5.13 10.07 -7.18
N ALA A 152 -5.20 8.85 -7.73
CA ALA A 152 -6.45 8.10 -7.84
C ALA A 152 -6.77 7.30 -6.58
N ILE A 153 -5.82 7.12 -5.66
CA ILE A 153 -5.96 6.39 -4.40
C ILE A 153 -5.86 7.37 -3.25
N GLY A 154 -6.74 7.26 -2.26
CA GLY A 154 -6.75 8.17 -1.12
C GLY A 154 -7.83 7.83 -0.10
N PHE A 155 -8.25 8.83 0.65
CA PHE A 155 -9.25 8.70 1.71
C PHE A 155 -10.37 9.71 1.54
N MET A 156 -11.53 9.42 2.12
CA MET A 156 -12.58 10.43 2.33
C MET A 156 -12.28 11.18 3.63
N GLN A 157 -12.15 12.49 3.53
CA GLN A 157 -11.98 13.41 4.66
C GLN A 157 -13.00 14.54 4.50
N ASN A 158 -13.82 14.76 5.51
CA ASN A 158 -14.92 15.74 5.46
C ASN A 158 -15.81 15.58 4.20
N ASN A 159 -16.16 14.34 3.87
CA ASN A 159 -16.94 13.94 2.68
C ASN A 159 -16.29 14.30 1.33
N LYS A 160 -15.01 14.62 1.29
CA LYS A 160 -14.25 14.88 0.05
C LYS A 160 -13.15 13.84 -0.11
N PHE A 161 -12.90 13.45 -1.36
CA PHE A 161 -11.77 12.61 -1.67
C PHE A 161 -10.46 13.41 -1.57
N VAL A 162 -9.51 12.88 -0.80
CA VAL A 162 -8.17 13.45 -0.64
C VAL A 162 -7.16 12.39 -1.07
N PRO A 163 -6.28 12.69 -2.06
CA PRO A 163 -5.25 11.74 -2.51
C PRO A 163 -4.36 11.26 -1.38
N LEU A 164 -3.82 10.04 -1.51
CA LEU A 164 -3.05 9.35 -0.47
C LEU A 164 -1.92 10.22 0.08
N ARG A 165 -1.06 10.76 -0.79
CA ARG A 165 0.06 11.63 -0.40
C ARG A 165 -0.42 12.86 0.37
N LYS A 166 -1.43 13.54 -0.16
CA LYS A 166 -1.99 14.72 0.50
C LYS A 166 -2.60 14.37 1.86
N SER A 167 -3.31 13.25 1.96
CA SER A 167 -3.89 12.79 3.24
C SER A 167 -2.79 12.56 4.29
N PHE A 168 -1.68 11.95 3.90
CA PHE A 168 -0.54 11.76 4.80
C PHE A 168 0.10 13.10 5.18
N THR A 169 0.36 13.98 4.21
CA THR A 169 0.88 15.32 4.48
C THR A 169 -0.01 16.10 5.45
N ASP A 170 -1.32 16.14 5.20
CA ASP A 170 -2.27 16.90 6.04
C ASP A 170 -2.32 16.38 7.49
N VAL A 171 -2.22 15.06 7.68
CA VAL A 171 -2.16 14.45 9.02
C VAL A 171 -0.86 14.78 9.73
N LEU A 172 0.26 14.65 9.04
CA LEU A 172 1.59 14.89 9.62
C LEU A 172 1.81 16.39 9.88
N ASP A 173 1.32 17.27 9.01
CA ASP A 173 1.35 18.71 9.21
C ASP A 173 0.59 19.11 10.48
N LYS A 174 -0.62 18.61 10.65
CA LYS A 174 -1.39 18.81 11.89
C LYS A 174 -0.64 18.27 13.11
N ALA A 175 -0.02 17.10 13.01
CA ALA A 175 0.72 16.49 14.11
C ALA A 175 1.94 17.35 14.51
N VAL A 176 2.73 17.80 13.53
CA VAL A 176 3.92 18.63 13.75
C VAL A 176 3.54 20.00 14.31
N VAL A 177 2.55 20.67 13.71
CA VAL A 177 2.07 21.99 14.18
C VAL A 177 1.53 21.91 15.60
N SER A 178 0.72 20.89 15.92
CA SER A 178 0.15 20.71 17.26
C SER A 178 1.22 20.52 18.34
N ILE A 179 2.30 19.77 18.03
CA ILE A 179 3.44 19.59 18.95
C ILE A 179 4.24 20.91 19.05
N ALA A 180 4.51 21.58 17.93
CA ALA A 180 5.32 22.80 17.90
C ALA A 180 4.67 23.97 18.65
N THR A 181 3.33 24.10 18.56
CA THR A 181 2.58 25.17 19.22
C THR A 181 2.27 24.89 20.69
N GLY A 182 2.52 23.66 21.16
CA GLY A 182 2.21 23.26 22.55
C GLY A 182 0.73 23.29 22.87
N THR A 183 -0.14 23.30 21.84
CA THR A 183 -1.60 23.27 22.04
C THR A 183 -1.99 21.92 22.60
N GLY A 184 -2.60 21.91 23.80
CA GLY A 184 -2.96 20.70 24.55
C GLY A 184 -4.01 19.78 23.89
N SER A 185 -4.32 20.02 22.60
CA SER A 185 -5.31 19.27 21.82
C SER A 185 -4.72 18.16 20.93
N PHE A 186 -3.38 18.01 20.85
CA PHE A 186 -2.73 17.03 19.97
C PHE A 186 -3.37 15.65 20.00
N GLY A 187 -3.57 15.11 21.21
CA GLY A 187 -4.17 13.78 21.38
C GLY A 187 -5.61 13.69 20.84
N ALA A 188 -6.44 14.73 21.06
CA ALA A 188 -7.82 14.74 20.60
C ALA A 188 -7.92 14.88 19.07
N GLU A 189 -7.19 15.82 18.50
CA GLU A 189 -7.17 16.08 17.06
C GLU A 189 -6.65 14.87 16.29
N MET A 190 -5.56 14.26 16.75
CA MET A 190 -5.01 13.08 16.09
C MET A 190 -5.92 11.86 16.19
N ARG A 191 -6.61 11.65 17.33
CA ARG A 191 -7.62 10.57 17.44
C ARG A 191 -8.72 10.73 16.41
N ASP A 192 -9.26 11.94 16.24
CA ASP A 192 -10.37 12.19 15.32
C ASP A 192 -9.94 12.02 13.86
N VAL A 193 -8.80 12.56 13.49
CA VAL A 193 -8.25 12.41 12.13
C VAL A 193 -7.94 10.95 11.80
N LEU A 194 -7.26 10.23 12.68
CA LEU A 194 -6.93 8.82 12.47
C LEU A 194 -8.17 7.93 12.44
N ARG A 195 -9.18 8.26 13.25
CA ARG A 195 -10.47 7.57 13.23
C ARG A 195 -11.22 7.82 11.93
N GLU A 196 -11.16 9.03 11.37
CA GLU A 196 -11.75 9.36 10.08
C GLU A 196 -11.07 8.59 8.95
N LEU A 197 -9.73 8.56 8.88
CA LEU A 197 -8.99 7.78 7.89
C LEU A 197 -9.32 6.28 7.97
N GLY A 198 -9.28 5.70 9.16
CA GLY A 198 -9.64 4.30 9.36
C GLY A 198 -11.11 4.01 9.03
N GLY A 199 -12.02 4.98 9.29
CA GLY A 199 -13.43 4.88 8.94
C GLY A 199 -13.72 5.02 7.45
N SER A 200 -12.90 5.79 6.75
CA SER A 200 -12.96 5.87 5.28
C SER A 200 -12.52 4.57 4.62
N GLY A 201 -11.42 3.99 5.11
CA GLY A 201 -10.64 3.04 4.35
C GLY A 201 -10.06 3.67 3.08
N VAL A 202 -9.24 2.90 2.37
CA VAL A 202 -8.64 3.37 1.11
C VAL A 202 -9.68 3.37 -0.01
N ARG A 203 -9.78 4.50 -0.70
CA ARG A 203 -10.72 4.73 -1.79
C ARG A 203 -10.01 4.92 -3.12
N VAL A 204 -10.68 4.53 -4.18
CA VAL A 204 -10.30 4.84 -5.56
C VAL A 204 -11.26 5.87 -6.11
N ASN A 205 -10.71 6.95 -6.69
CA ASN A 205 -11.46 8.01 -7.35
C ASN A 205 -11.43 7.84 -8.86
N TYR A 206 -12.59 7.74 -9.48
CA TYR A 206 -12.76 7.55 -10.92
C TYR A 206 -12.77 8.87 -11.72
N GLY A 207 -12.52 10.00 -11.09
CA GLY A 207 -12.48 11.31 -11.75
C GLY A 207 -13.85 11.94 -12.06
N ASN A 208 -14.92 11.17 -12.01
CA ASN A 208 -16.32 11.63 -12.23
C ASN A 208 -17.09 11.87 -10.92
N GLY A 209 -16.38 12.04 -9.80
CA GLY A 209 -16.97 12.18 -8.47
C GLY A 209 -17.34 10.85 -7.78
N VAL A 210 -17.29 9.74 -8.50
CA VAL A 210 -17.54 8.41 -7.92
C VAL A 210 -16.29 7.88 -7.24
N THR A 211 -16.43 7.43 -6.00
CA THR A 211 -15.37 6.73 -5.25
C THR A 211 -15.83 5.35 -4.83
N ARG A 212 -14.92 4.37 -4.87
CA ARG A 212 -15.15 3.01 -4.36
C ARG A 212 -14.03 2.61 -3.42
N SER A 213 -14.28 1.69 -2.50
CA SER A 213 -13.20 1.10 -1.72
C SER A 213 -12.29 0.27 -2.62
N LEU A 214 -10.99 0.33 -2.38
CA LEU A 214 -9.98 -0.33 -3.22
C LEU A 214 -10.19 -1.86 -3.26
N ASP A 215 -10.48 -2.46 -2.12
CA ASP A 215 -10.78 -3.89 -2.00
C ASP A 215 -11.97 -4.33 -2.87
N SER A 216 -13.07 -3.55 -2.82
CA SER A 216 -14.26 -3.83 -3.63
C SER A 216 -14.00 -3.64 -5.12
N MET A 217 -13.21 -2.63 -5.49
CA MET A 217 -12.83 -2.39 -6.87
C MET A 217 -12.03 -3.56 -7.44
N VAL A 218 -11.01 -4.02 -6.72
CA VAL A 218 -10.17 -5.14 -7.16
C VAL A 218 -10.98 -6.41 -7.32
N CYS A 219 -11.81 -6.75 -6.32
CA CYS A 219 -12.66 -7.95 -6.38
C CYS A 219 -13.66 -7.90 -7.53
N GLN A 220 -14.35 -6.77 -7.71
CA GLN A 220 -15.34 -6.62 -8.77
C GLN A 220 -14.72 -6.67 -10.16
N ASN A 221 -13.55 -6.05 -10.37
CA ASN A 221 -12.87 -6.11 -11.67
C ASN A 221 -12.39 -7.53 -12.00
N LEU A 222 -11.92 -8.28 -11.00
CA LEU A 222 -11.54 -9.67 -11.18
C LEU A 222 -12.73 -10.54 -11.59
N LEU A 223 -13.83 -10.46 -10.84
CA LEU A 223 -15.03 -11.24 -11.11
C LEU A 223 -15.68 -10.87 -12.44
N TRP A 224 -15.72 -9.57 -12.75
CA TRP A 224 -16.25 -9.10 -14.03
C TRP A 224 -15.39 -9.54 -15.22
N GLY A 225 -14.07 -9.41 -15.12
CA GLY A 225 -13.15 -9.86 -16.17
C GLY A 225 -13.21 -11.39 -16.39
N ALA A 226 -13.31 -12.19 -15.32
CA ALA A 226 -13.50 -13.63 -15.41
C ALA A 226 -14.82 -13.98 -16.12
N LYS A 227 -15.89 -13.24 -15.82
CA LYS A 227 -17.17 -13.40 -16.47
C LYS A 227 -17.10 -13.07 -17.97
N GLN A 228 -16.46 -11.97 -18.33
CA GLN A 228 -16.28 -11.61 -19.76
C GLN A 228 -15.46 -12.68 -20.50
N ALA A 229 -14.40 -13.21 -19.89
CA ALA A 229 -13.65 -14.32 -20.47
C ALA A 229 -14.51 -15.58 -20.64
N SER A 230 -15.34 -15.89 -19.64
CA SER A 230 -16.31 -17.01 -19.67
C SER A 230 -17.34 -16.86 -20.81
N ARG A 231 -17.87 -15.66 -21.01
CA ARG A 231 -18.83 -15.39 -22.09
C ARG A 231 -18.19 -15.51 -23.47
N GLU A 232 -17.00 -14.98 -23.64
CA GLU A 232 -16.29 -15.12 -24.91
C GLU A 232 -15.92 -16.58 -25.18
N TYR A 233 -15.51 -17.32 -24.15
CA TYR A 233 -15.32 -18.76 -24.23
C TYR A 233 -16.62 -19.45 -24.70
N SER A 234 -17.76 -19.17 -24.04
CA SER A 234 -19.05 -19.75 -24.41
C SER A 234 -19.44 -19.42 -25.86
N ARG A 235 -19.17 -18.20 -26.34
CA ARG A 235 -19.40 -17.80 -27.73
C ARG A 235 -18.57 -18.63 -28.70
N LEU A 236 -17.27 -18.78 -28.45
CA LEU A 236 -16.36 -19.55 -29.30
C LEU A 236 -16.79 -21.01 -29.40
N ILE A 237 -17.14 -21.63 -28.28
CA ILE A 237 -17.58 -23.02 -28.25
C ILE A 237 -18.95 -23.22 -28.92
N ARG A 238 -19.88 -22.25 -28.80
CA ARG A 238 -21.14 -22.25 -29.53
C ARG A 238 -20.93 -22.29 -31.04
N GLU A 239 -20.05 -21.43 -31.54
CA GLU A 239 -19.71 -21.39 -32.96
C GLU A 239 -19.03 -22.69 -33.42
N GLU A 240 -18.08 -23.18 -32.66
CA GLU A 240 -17.35 -24.40 -32.97
C GLU A 240 -18.26 -25.64 -33.00
N LEU A 241 -19.11 -25.80 -32.00
CA LEU A 241 -19.96 -26.99 -31.85
C LEU A 241 -21.35 -26.87 -32.47
N GLY A 242 -21.69 -25.69 -33.00
CA GLY A 242 -23.01 -25.41 -33.54
C GLY A 242 -24.11 -25.56 -32.47
N CYS A 243 -23.86 -25.07 -31.24
CA CYS A 243 -24.89 -25.03 -30.21
C CYS A 243 -25.90 -23.94 -30.52
N ASP A 244 -27.17 -24.23 -30.37
CA ASP A 244 -28.29 -23.37 -30.72
C ASP A 244 -29.05 -22.80 -29.52
N GLY A 245 -28.55 -23.08 -28.30
CA GLY A 245 -29.14 -22.61 -27.06
C GLY A 245 -28.15 -22.41 -25.92
N ILE A 246 -28.67 -21.85 -24.86
CA ILE A 246 -27.96 -21.63 -23.58
C ILE A 246 -28.85 -22.07 -22.42
N GLU A 247 -28.21 -22.47 -21.33
CA GLU A 247 -28.84 -22.67 -20.03
C GLU A 247 -28.19 -21.77 -19.02
N ILE A 248 -28.99 -21.03 -18.25
CA ILE A 248 -28.50 -20.11 -17.23
C ILE A 248 -28.45 -20.86 -15.90
N ASP A 249 -27.34 -20.72 -15.17
CA ASP A 249 -27.22 -21.31 -13.84
C ASP A 249 -28.17 -20.67 -12.83
N TRP A 250 -28.47 -21.42 -11.77
CA TRP A 250 -29.29 -20.96 -10.65
C TRP A 250 -28.41 -20.71 -9.43
N HIS A 251 -28.67 -19.63 -8.70
CA HIS A 251 -28.09 -19.40 -7.39
C HIS A 251 -29.09 -18.75 -6.43
N SER A 252 -28.89 -18.94 -5.12
CA SER A 252 -29.76 -18.39 -4.10
C SER A 252 -29.62 -16.85 -3.99
N ASN A 253 -30.73 -16.19 -3.66
CA ASN A 253 -30.80 -14.75 -3.43
C ASN A 253 -30.26 -13.92 -4.62
N PRO A 254 -30.77 -14.15 -5.85
CA PRO A 254 -30.39 -13.39 -7.02
C PRO A 254 -30.93 -11.95 -6.92
N ARG A 255 -30.39 -11.08 -7.78
CA ARG A 255 -30.98 -9.76 -7.98
C ARG A 255 -32.43 -9.92 -8.49
N PRO A 256 -33.42 -9.16 -8.01
CA PRO A 256 -34.82 -9.32 -8.43
C PRO A 256 -35.03 -9.33 -9.95
N SER A 257 -34.30 -8.49 -10.69
CA SER A 257 -34.32 -8.42 -12.15
C SER A 257 -33.78 -9.67 -12.86
N HIS A 258 -33.14 -10.61 -12.15
CA HIS A 258 -32.53 -11.80 -12.73
C HIS A 258 -33.27 -13.12 -12.38
N VAL A 259 -34.32 -13.05 -11.57
CA VAL A 259 -35.08 -14.21 -11.14
C VAL A 259 -35.69 -14.95 -12.33
N PHE A 260 -36.17 -14.20 -13.35
CA PHE A 260 -36.89 -14.78 -14.50
C PHE A 260 -36.04 -15.72 -15.32
N MET A 261 -34.72 -15.52 -15.40
CA MET A 261 -33.84 -16.24 -16.33
C MET A 261 -33.12 -17.43 -15.73
N GLN A 262 -32.94 -17.48 -14.41
CA GLN A 262 -32.09 -18.49 -13.79
C GLN A 262 -32.66 -19.90 -13.84
N GLY A 263 -31.78 -20.86 -14.06
CA GLY A 263 -32.11 -22.30 -14.10
C GLY A 263 -32.82 -22.74 -15.37
N LYS A 264 -33.07 -21.86 -16.34
CA LYS A 264 -33.81 -22.15 -17.56
C LYS A 264 -32.93 -22.32 -18.79
N GLN A 265 -33.46 -23.11 -19.74
CA GLN A 265 -32.89 -23.24 -21.09
C GLN A 265 -33.56 -22.28 -22.06
N TYR A 266 -32.76 -21.68 -22.93
CA TYR A 266 -33.18 -20.70 -23.94
C TYR A 266 -32.61 -21.06 -25.30
N VAL A 267 -33.33 -20.72 -26.37
CA VAL A 267 -32.86 -20.85 -27.73
C VAL A 267 -32.26 -19.56 -28.24
N LEU A 268 -31.18 -19.63 -29.00
CA LEU A 268 -30.59 -18.46 -29.67
C LEU A 268 -31.48 -18.05 -30.87
N GLY A 269 -31.71 -16.74 -30.98
CA GLY A 269 -32.64 -16.18 -31.95
C GLY A 269 -34.11 -16.29 -31.50
N LYS A 270 -35.05 -16.38 -32.46
CA LYS A 270 -36.48 -16.38 -32.13
C LYS A 270 -36.94 -17.62 -31.37
N SER A 271 -37.85 -17.42 -30.42
CA SER A 271 -38.52 -18.50 -29.70
C SER A 271 -39.11 -19.51 -30.66
N ARG A 272 -38.94 -20.79 -30.37
CA ARG A 272 -39.41 -21.90 -31.21
C ARG A 272 -39.56 -23.21 -30.46
N THR A 273 -40.34 -24.12 -31.02
CA THR A 273 -40.48 -25.49 -30.51
C THR A 273 -39.48 -26.40 -31.23
N ILE A 274 -38.71 -27.17 -30.47
CA ILE A 274 -37.75 -28.16 -30.96
C ILE A 274 -38.00 -29.47 -30.24
N ASN A 275 -38.20 -30.55 -30.97
CA ASN A 275 -38.53 -31.91 -30.42
C ASN A 275 -39.69 -31.87 -29.41
N GLY A 276 -40.72 -31.05 -29.66
CA GLY A 276 -41.91 -30.94 -28.81
C GLY A 276 -41.74 -30.07 -27.56
N ILE A 277 -40.54 -29.49 -27.33
CA ILE A 277 -40.23 -28.61 -26.22
C ILE A 277 -40.19 -27.17 -26.74
N PHE A 278 -40.92 -26.25 -26.08
CA PHE A 278 -40.88 -24.83 -26.40
C PHE A 278 -39.70 -24.15 -25.69
N PHE A 279 -38.91 -23.43 -26.45
CA PHE A 279 -37.79 -22.64 -25.93
C PHE A 279 -38.04 -21.15 -26.19
N GLU A 280 -37.94 -20.33 -25.13
CA GLU A 280 -37.96 -18.87 -25.23
C GLU A 280 -36.67 -18.37 -25.87
N SER A 281 -36.72 -17.17 -26.51
CA SER A 281 -35.51 -16.48 -26.98
C SER A 281 -34.54 -16.19 -25.84
N ALA A 282 -33.25 -16.34 -26.09
CA ALA A 282 -32.19 -16.01 -25.16
C ALA A 282 -31.92 -14.48 -25.02
N ASP A 283 -32.55 -13.64 -25.86
CA ASP A 283 -32.16 -12.23 -25.98
C ASP A 283 -32.28 -11.46 -24.65
N ASP A 284 -33.40 -11.60 -23.94
CA ASP A 284 -33.60 -10.93 -22.65
C ASP A 284 -32.68 -11.51 -21.55
N ALA A 285 -32.45 -12.82 -21.56
CA ALA A 285 -31.54 -13.47 -20.61
C ALA A 285 -30.08 -13.04 -20.84
N LEU A 286 -29.65 -12.96 -22.09
CA LEU A 286 -28.32 -12.47 -22.46
C LEU A 286 -28.14 -10.99 -22.09
N ALA A 287 -29.16 -10.14 -22.30
CA ALA A 287 -29.14 -8.75 -21.88
C ALA A 287 -29.00 -8.61 -20.35
N ALA A 288 -29.76 -9.42 -19.58
CA ALA A 288 -29.66 -9.42 -18.12
C ALA A 288 -28.29 -9.94 -17.62
N LEU A 289 -27.67 -10.86 -18.34
CA LEU A 289 -26.30 -11.31 -18.04
C LEU A 289 -25.25 -10.21 -18.21
N ASP A 290 -25.50 -9.17 -19.04
CA ASP A 290 -24.61 -8.03 -19.23
C ASP A 290 -24.64 -7.01 -18.09
N ASP A 291 -25.60 -7.15 -17.18
CA ASP A 291 -25.65 -6.28 -16.00
C ASP A 291 -24.38 -6.38 -15.17
N TYR A 292 -23.74 -5.22 -14.91
CA TYR A 292 -22.52 -5.16 -14.13
C TYR A 292 -22.70 -5.78 -12.72
N GLY A 293 -21.82 -6.73 -12.41
CA GLY A 293 -21.86 -7.47 -11.14
C GLY A 293 -22.92 -8.59 -11.10
N CYS A 294 -23.49 -8.96 -12.24
CA CYS A 294 -24.25 -10.21 -12.36
C CYS A 294 -23.33 -11.41 -12.13
N LEU A 295 -23.77 -12.39 -11.33
CA LEU A 295 -23.00 -13.60 -11.00
C LEU A 295 -23.45 -14.85 -11.77
N HIS A 296 -24.50 -14.75 -12.59
CA HIS A 296 -24.97 -15.87 -13.39
C HIS A 296 -24.02 -16.20 -14.54
N TYR A 297 -23.86 -17.49 -14.83
CA TYR A 297 -23.12 -18.02 -15.97
C TYR A 297 -24.05 -18.70 -16.94
N GLU A 298 -23.65 -18.76 -18.20
CA GLU A 298 -24.33 -19.49 -19.26
C GLU A 298 -23.58 -20.79 -19.59
N ARG A 299 -24.30 -21.86 -19.80
CA ARG A 299 -23.81 -23.13 -20.33
C ARG A 299 -24.35 -23.30 -21.76
N ASN A 300 -23.49 -23.69 -22.69
CA ASN A 300 -23.94 -24.02 -24.05
C ASN A 300 -24.75 -25.29 -24.07
N ILE A 301 -25.82 -25.31 -24.84
CA ILE A 301 -26.68 -26.45 -25.05
C ILE A 301 -27.04 -26.67 -26.51
N ILE A 302 -27.48 -27.86 -26.84
CA ILE A 302 -28.21 -28.19 -28.05
C ILE A 302 -29.66 -28.39 -27.64
N CYS A 303 -30.54 -27.49 -28.10
CA CYS A 303 -31.94 -27.48 -27.72
C CYS A 303 -32.63 -28.79 -28.13
N GLY A 304 -33.42 -29.35 -27.23
CA GLY A 304 -34.11 -30.63 -27.43
C GLY A 304 -33.22 -31.88 -27.37
N VAL A 305 -31.91 -31.71 -27.08
CA VAL A 305 -30.93 -32.80 -26.90
C VAL A 305 -30.26 -32.71 -25.54
N SER A 306 -29.76 -31.53 -25.16
CA SER A 306 -29.10 -31.35 -23.87
C SER A 306 -30.07 -31.49 -22.72
N VAL A 307 -29.71 -32.30 -21.74
CA VAL A 307 -30.50 -32.49 -20.51
C VAL A 307 -30.42 -31.22 -19.68
N ALA A 308 -31.55 -30.71 -19.21
CA ALA A 308 -31.61 -29.57 -18.30
C ALA A 308 -30.92 -29.94 -16.97
N LYS A 309 -30.14 -28.97 -16.44
CA LYS A 309 -29.45 -29.13 -15.17
C LYS A 309 -30.41 -29.16 -13.98
N TYR A 310 -31.53 -28.47 -14.13
CA TYR A 310 -32.55 -28.36 -13.11
C TYR A 310 -33.84 -28.98 -13.63
N ASP A 311 -34.41 -29.87 -12.85
CA ASP A 311 -35.76 -30.37 -13.09
C ASP A 311 -36.77 -29.22 -12.92
N PRO A 312 -37.82 -29.10 -13.76
CA PRO A 312 -38.78 -28.01 -13.67
C PRO A 312 -39.49 -27.89 -12.32
N GLU A 313 -39.87 -29.02 -11.69
CA GLU A 313 -40.52 -29.00 -10.37
C GLU A 313 -39.53 -28.54 -9.26
N GLU A 314 -38.30 -29.05 -9.34
CA GLU A 314 -37.22 -28.63 -8.44
C GLU A 314 -36.90 -27.13 -8.61
N LEU A 315 -36.83 -26.64 -9.84
CA LEU A 315 -36.56 -25.21 -10.11
C LEU A 315 -37.70 -24.32 -9.56
N GLU A 316 -38.96 -24.74 -9.74
CA GLU A 316 -40.10 -24.01 -9.19
C GLU A 316 -40.08 -23.98 -7.66
N ARG A 317 -39.74 -25.13 -7.02
CA ARG A 317 -39.55 -25.21 -5.57
C ARG A 317 -38.45 -24.24 -5.09
N LEU A 318 -37.27 -24.29 -5.72
CA LEU A 318 -36.12 -23.45 -5.40
C LEU A 318 -36.45 -21.95 -5.56
N ASN A 319 -37.14 -21.58 -6.63
CA ASN A 319 -37.55 -20.21 -6.88
C ASN A 319 -38.58 -19.72 -5.87
N ARG A 320 -39.53 -20.56 -5.46
CA ARG A 320 -40.55 -20.25 -4.44
C ARG A 320 -39.89 -20.05 -3.08
N GLU A 321 -39.03 -20.97 -2.63
CA GLU A 321 -38.29 -20.85 -1.39
C GLU A 321 -37.41 -19.58 -1.37
N ASN A 322 -36.80 -19.26 -2.52
CA ASN A 322 -35.97 -18.07 -2.65
C ASN A 322 -36.76 -16.74 -2.66
N ALA A 323 -38.02 -16.78 -3.02
CA ALA A 323 -38.92 -15.63 -3.03
C ALA A 323 -39.59 -15.38 -1.67
N GLU A 324 -39.56 -16.33 -0.75
CA GLU A 324 -40.16 -16.17 0.58
C GLU A 324 -39.46 -15.07 1.37
N PRO A 325 -40.21 -14.08 1.86
CA PRO A 325 -39.61 -13.02 2.69
C PRO A 325 -39.25 -13.57 4.08
N ILE A 326 -38.14 -13.13 4.61
CA ILE A 326 -37.58 -13.58 5.89
C ILE A 326 -37.71 -12.45 6.92
N GLU A 327 -38.32 -12.75 8.07
CA GLU A 327 -38.45 -11.83 9.18
C GLU A 327 -37.32 -12.02 10.19
N ILE A 328 -36.63 -10.91 10.52
CA ILE A 328 -35.60 -10.85 11.56
C ILE A 328 -35.83 -9.58 12.38
N ASP A 329 -36.03 -9.73 13.68
CA ASP A 329 -36.27 -8.62 14.63
C ASP A 329 -37.43 -7.68 14.23
N GLY A 330 -38.54 -8.25 13.73
CA GLY A 330 -39.70 -7.50 13.28
C GLY A 330 -39.51 -6.77 11.93
N VAL A 331 -38.42 -7.02 11.23
CA VAL A 331 -38.15 -6.49 9.90
C VAL A 331 -38.22 -7.61 8.87
N THR A 332 -39.14 -7.49 7.94
CA THR A 332 -39.33 -8.46 6.85
C THR A 332 -38.64 -8.00 5.58
N LYS A 333 -37.77 -8.81 4.99
CA LYS A 333 -37.02 -8.55 3.77
C LYS A 333 -36.86 -9.81 2.93
N SER A 334 -36.62 -9.61 1.63
CA SER A 334 -36.18 -10.70 0.74
C SER A 334 -34.78 -11.18 1.11
N GLY A 335 -34.43 -12.40 0.74
CA GLY A 335 -33.08 -12.93 0.91
C GLY A 335 -32.02 -12.06 0.24
N TYR A 336 -32.31 -11.46 -0.92
CA TYR A 336 -31.42 -10.51 -1.58
C TYR A 336 -31.15 -9.26 -0.72
N GLU A 337 -32.18 -8.66 -0.13
CA GLU A 337 -32.02 -7.48 0.72
C GLU A 337 -31.21 -7.80 1.97
N TRP A 338 -31.45 -8.96 2.60
CA TRP A 338 -30.62 -9.43 3.72
C TRP A 338 -29.17 -9.64 3.31
N LYS A 339 -28.93 -10.20 2.12
CA LYS A 339 -27.57 -10.33 1.56
C LYS A 339 -26.91 -8.97 1.38
N GLN A 340 -27.65 -7.93 0.97
CA GLN A 340 -27.12 -6.55 0.90
C GLN A 340 -26.82 -5.99 2.29
N ASP A 341 -27.65 -6.28 3.30
CA ASP A 341 -27.37 -5.87 4.69
C ASP A 341 -26.13 -6.56 5.24
N MET A 342 -25.93 -7.86 4.98
CA MET A 342 -24.69 -8.56 5.33
C MET A 342 -23.46 -7.87 4.72
N ARG A 343 -23.50 -7.51 3.44
CA ARG A 343 -22.43 -6.76 2.77
C ARG A 343 -22.18 -5.38 3.40
N ARG A 344 -23.24 -4.71 3.89
CA ARG A 344 -23.07 -3.44 4.64
C ARG A 344 -22.38 -3.68 5.98
N LEU A 345 -22.75 -4.74 6.69
CA LEU A 345 -22.12 -5.12 7.96
C LEU A 345 -20.65 -5.53 7.78
N GLU A 346 -20.33 -6.26 6.72
CA GLU A 346 -18.94 -6.60 6.36
C GLU A 346 -18.09 -5.32 6.17
N ARG A 347 -18.59 -4.35 5.41
CA ARG A 347 -17.89 -3.05 5.23
C ARG A 347 -17.73 -2.31 6.56
N ALA A 348 -18.81 -2.23 7.36
CA ALA A 348 -18.76 -1.58 8.66
C ALA A 348 -17.80 -2.26 9.64
N GLY A 349 -17.73 -3.61 9.61
CA GLY A 349 -16.80 -4.40 10.41
C GLY A 349 -15.34 -4.12 10.02
N ARG A 350 -15.02 -4.10 8.71
CA ARG A 350 -13.70 -3.71 8.22
C ARG A 350 -13.29 -2.31 8.65
N GLN A 351 -14.17 -1.34 8.45
CA GLN A 351 -13.93 0.05 8.85
C GLN A 351 -13.67 0.18 10.36
N ALA A 352 -14.46 -0.51 11.18
CA ALA A 352 -14.24 -0.50 12.63
C ALA A 352 -12.88 -1.10 13.00
N LYS A 353 -12.48 -2.20 12.34
CA LYS A 353 -11.14 -2.79 12.55
C LYS A 353 -10.01 -1.87 12.11
N LEU A 354 -10.11 -1.21 10.95
CA LEU A 354 -9.11 -0.26 10.49
C LEU A 354 -8.98 0.92 11.44
N GLN A 355 -10.10 1.46 11.94
CA GLN A 355 -10.10 2.50 12.99
C GLN A 355 -9.36 2.04 14.24
N ARG A 356 -9.64 0.82 14.69
CA ARG A 356 -8.96 0.24 15.86
C ARG A 356 -7.46 0.11 15.65
N GLU A 357 -7.03 -0.42 14.51
CA GLU A 357 -5.61 -0.70 14.28
C GLU A 357 -4.79 0.58 14.09
N VAL A 358 -5.31 1.60 13.41
CA VAL A 358 -4.60 2.88 13.26
C VAL A 358 -4.47 3.61 14.60
N LEU A 359 -5.52 3.58 15.45
CA LEU A 359 -5.47 4.16 16.78
C LEU A 359 -4.51 3.43 17.71
N LYS A 360 -4.48 2.09 17.68
CA LYS A 360 -3.47 1.31 18.42
C LYS A 360 -2.05 1.65 17.97
N ALA A 361 -1.84 1.79 16.66
CA ALA A 361 -0.52 2.10 16.10
C ALA A 361 -0.01 3.47 16.51
N SER A 362 -0.90 4.44 16.77
CA SER A 362 -0.54 5.78 17.24
C SER A 362 -0.13 5.83 18.72
N GLY A 363 -0.40 4.78 19.49
CA GLY A 363 0.07 4.61 20.88
C GLY A 363 -0.52 5.60 21.87
N ASP A 364 0.14 5.74 23.02
CA ASP A 364 -0.37 6.51 24.17
C ASP A 364 -0.24 8.03 24.01
N ASN A 365 0.51 8.51 23.01
CA ASN A 365 0.74 9.95 22.76
C ASN A 365 -0.54 10.70 22.38
N ILE A 366 -1.62 9.98 22.04
CA ILE A 366 -2.93 10.55 21.74
C ILE A 366 -3.86 10.61 22.98
N GLY A 367 -3.29 10.51 24.21
CA GLY A 367 -4.04 10.51 25.48
C GLY A 367 -4.55 9.10 25.82
N ALA A 368 -3.79 8.35 26.63
CA ALA A 368 -3.99 6.91 26.88
C ALA A 368 -5.42 6.56 27.37
N GLU A 369 -5.96 7.29 28.33
CA GLU A 369 -7.28 7.02 28.88
C GLU A 369 -8.41 7.25 27.87
N GLN A 370 -8.37 8.37 27.15
CA GLN A 370 -9.36 8.68 26.12
C GLN A 370 -9.22 7.74 24.92
N ALA A 371 -7.99 7.36 24.54
CA ALA A 371 -7.75 6.39 23.49
C ALA A 371 -8.35 5.03 23.85
N GLU A 372 -8.15 4.55 25.09
CA GLU A 372 -8.74 3.27 25.54
C GLU A 372 -10.27 3.33 25.58
N LYS A 373 -10.87 4.45 26.00
CA LYS A 373 -12.32 4.64 25.95
C LYS A 373 -12.87 4.55 24.52
N VAL A 374 -12.19 5.19 23.55
CA VAL A 374 -12.56 5.12 22.13
C VAL A 374 -12.38 3.70 21.59
N LEU A 375 -11.26 3.05 21.89
CA LEU A 375 -10.99 1.67 21.50
C LEU A 375 -12.02 0.69 22.07
N LYS A 376 -12.43 0.86 23.33
CA LYS A 376 -13.52 0.09 23.94
C LYS A 376 -14.84 0.27 23.19
N GLY A 377 -15.19 1.51 22.82
CA GLY A 377 -16.37 1.80 21.99
C GLY A 377 -16.32 1.14 20.62
N ILE A 378 -15.15 1.14 19.97
CA ILE A 378 -14.95 0.48 18.67
C ILE A 378 -15.11 -1.05 18.83
N ARG A 379 -14.51 -1.68 19.84
CA ARG A 379 -14.66 -3.13 20.10
C ARG A 379 -16.12 -3.52 20.36
N GLN A 380 -16.87 -2.69 21.09
CA GLN A 380 -18.30 -2.90 21.30
C GLN A 380 -19.10 -2.78 20.01
N ARG A 381 -18.73 -1.84 19.13
CA ARG A 381 -19.33 -1.71 17.79
C ARG A 381 -19.01 -2.93 16.92
N GLU A 382 -17.76 -3.38 16.89
CA GLU A 382 -17.36 -4.60 16.17
C GLU A 382 -18.18 -5.82 16.62
N LYS A 383 -18.34 -5.98 17.95
CA LYS A 383 -19.17 -7.07 18.50
C LYS A 383 -20.60 -6.99 18.01
N ARG A 384 -21.25 -5.83 18.14
CA ARG A 384 -22.65 -5.63 17.67
C ARG A 384 -22.81 -5.90 16.17
N ILE A 385 -21.83 -5.48 15.36
CA ILE A 385 -21.82 -5.76 13.91
C ILE A 385 -21.75 -7.28 13.67
N MET A 386 -20.87 -7.97 14.37
CA MET A 386 -20.71 -9.42 14.24
C MET A 386 -21.95 -10.17 14.71
N ASP A 387 -22.50 -9.83 15.89
CA ASP A 387 -23.72 -10.46 16.42
C ASP A 387 -24.89 -10.31 15.43
N LYS A 388 -25.07 -9.11 14.84
CA LYS A 388 -26.11 -8.89 13.82
C LYS A 388 -25.83 -9.68 12.53
N TYR A 389 -24.58 -9.75 12.09
CA TYR A 389 -24.16 -10.47 10.90
C TYR A 389 -24.44 -11.97 11.02
N GLU A 390 -24.02 -12.57 12.13
CA GLU A 390 -24.27 -13.98 12.43
C GLU A 390 -25.78 -14.27 12.51
N LYS A 391 -26.54 -13.42 13.18
CA LYS A 391 -27.99 -13.58 13.28
C LYS A 391 -28.66 -13.59 11.91
N ILE A 392 -28.24 -12.71 10.99
CA ILE A 392 -28.76 -12.71 9.62
C ILE A 392 -28.36 -14.02 8.92
N ALA A 393 -27.09 -14.43 9.01
CA ALA A 393 -26.63 -15.67 8.38
C ALA A 393 -27.43 -16.89 8.87
N ASP A 394 -27.60 -17.02 10.17
CA ASP A 394 -28.32 -18.17 10.78
C ASP A 394 -29.80 -18.20 10.38
N ARG A 395 -30.47 -17.05 10.32
CA ARG A 395 -31.90 -16.96 10.01
C ARG A 395 -32.19 -17.06 8.52
N THR A 396 -31.27 -16.66 7.66
CA THR A 396 -31.46 -16.68 6.20
C THR A 396 -30.81 -17.87 5.51
N GLY A 397 -29.98 -18.63 6.21
CA GLY A 397 -29.15 -19.68 5.58
C GLY A 397 -28.06 -19.12 4.64
N ILE A 398 -27.90 -17.79 4.54
CA ILE A 398 -26.86 -17.19 3.72
C ILE A 398 -25.50 -17.44 4.39
N LYS A 399 -24.58 -18.06 3.65
CA LYS A 399 -23.25 -18.40 4.15
C LYS A 399 -22.51 -17.17 4.68
N ALA A 400 -22.16 -17.18 5.96
CA ALA A 400 -21.35 -16.17 6.57
C ALA A 400 -19.91 -16.19 6.01
N GLN A 401 -19.43 -15.06 5.53
CA GLN A 401 -18.07 -14.86 5.02
C GLN A 401 -17.25 -14.03 6.03
N ARG A 402 -17.01 -14.63 7.21
CA ARG A 402 -16.33 -13.96 8.35
C ARG A 402 -14.93 -13.46 7.99
N GLU A 403 -14.27 -14.16 7.09
CA GLU A 403 -12.96 -13.85 6.56
C GLU A 403 -12.92 -12.46 5.89
N LYS A 404 -14.02 -11.98 5.29
CA LYS A 404 -14.14 -10.63 4.74
C LYS A 404 -14.04 -9.51 5.79
N MET A 405 -14.20 -9.85 7.05
CA MET A 405 -14.01 -8.96 8.18
C MET A 405 -12.76 -9.29 8.99
N SER A 406 -11.96 -10.26 8.56
CA SER A 406 -10.77 -10.72 9.27
C SER A 406 -9.52 -10.25 8.56
N PHE A 407 -8.52 -9.77 9.32
CA PHE A 407 -7.19 -9.52 8.77
C PHE A 407 -6.49 -10.85 8.49
N VAL A 408 -5.87 -10.96 7.35
CA VAL A 408 -4.87 -12.01 7.14
C VAL A 408 -3.74 -11.71 8.13
N LYS A 409 -3.47 -12.65 9.04
CA LYS A 409 -2.23 -12.66 9.81
C LYS A 409 -1.07 -12.92 8.85
N GLY A 410 -0.72 -11.92 8.04
CA GLY A 410 0.56 -11.89 7.36
C GLY A 410 1.63 -11.87 8.43
N LYS A 411 2.69 -12.66 8.28
CA LYS A 411 3.92 -12.45 9.06
C LYS A 411 4.18 -10.96 9.01
N ASP A 412 4.17 -10.30 10.16
CA ASP A 412 4.63 -8.94 10.29
C ASP A 412 5.97 -8.87 9.55
N SER A 413 5.98 -8.25 8.38
CA SER A 413 7.23 -7.68 7.91
C SER A 413 7.55 -6.65 8.97
N ALA A 414 8.49 -7.00 9.84
CA ALA A 414 8.93 -6.16 10.91
C ALA A 414 9.19 -4.77 10.33
N LEU A 415 8.26 -3.85 10.55
CA LEU A 415 8.55 -2.44 10.37
C LEU A 415 9.73 -2.18 11.29
N PRO A 416 10.82 -1.57 10.81
CA PRO A 416 11.97 -1.33 11.64
C PRO A 416 11.50 -0.69 12.94
N ASN A 417 11.97 -1.26 14.05
CA ASN A 417 11.66 -0.83 15.41
C ASN A 417 11.86 0.69 15.47
N VAL A 418 10.79 1.43 15.70
CA VAL A 418 10.77 2.89 15.64
C VAL A 418 11.43 3.41 16.94
N GLY A 419 12.74 3.30 17.01
CA GLY A 419 13.52 4.14 17.89
C GLY A 419 13.47 5.57 17.37
N LYS A 420 13.51 6.55 18.21
CA LYS A 420 13.41 8.01 18.01
C LYS A 420 13.29 8.50 16.54
N VAL A 421 12.42 9.45 16.27
CA VAL A 421 12.03 9.98 14.94
C VAL A 421 13.22 10.20 14.00
N VAL A 422 14.35 10.61 14.54
CA VAL A 422 15.64 10.85 13.85
C VAL A 422 16.20 9.55 13.25
N ASP A 423 16.21 8.45 13.99
CA ASP A 423 16.73 7.15 13.55
C ASP A 423 15.97 6.54 12.35
N ASN A 424 14.69 6.88 12.19
CA ASN A 424 13.87 6.32 11.11
C ASN A 424 13.94 7.12 9.81
N PHE A 425 14.14 8.42 9.90
CA PHE A 425 14.38 9.26 8.75
C PHE A 425 15.63 8.79 7.99
N GLU A 426 16.68 8.45 8.73
CA GLU A 426 17.92 7.95 8.17
C GLU A 426 17.82 6.53 7.63
N LYS A 427 17.19 5.63 8.39
CA LYS A 427 17.11 4.22 8.00
C LYS A 427 16.25 3.98 6.76
N SER A 428 15.17 4.71 6.55
CA SER A 428 14.34 4.56 5.35
C SER A 428 14.98 5.21 4.11
N GLY A 429 15.67 6.35 4.25
CA GLY A 429 16.42 6.99 3.18
C GLY A 429 17.63 6.17 2.75
N ILE A 430 18.43 5.72 3.70
CA ILE A 430 19.63 4.88 3.45
C ILE A 430 19.24 3.53 2.84
N ILE A 431 18.23 2.84 3.37
CA ILE A 431 17.83 1.52 2.86
C ILE A 431 17.28 1.62 1.43
N ASN A 432 16.53 2.67 1.08
CA ASN A 432 16.01 2.83 -0.28
C ASN A 432 17.10 3.20 -1.29
N MET A 433 18.10 3.97 -0.90
CA MET A 433 19.26 4.27 -1.75
C MET A 433 20.13 3.03 -2.01
N TYR A 434 20.37 2.20 -1.00
CA TYR A 434 21.14 0.96 -1.13
C TYR A 434 20.37 -0.17 -1.83
N ARG A 435 19.03 -0.20 -1.79
CA ARG A 435 18.22 -1.19 -2.51
C ARG A 435 18.05 -0.92 -4.00
N ARG A 436 18.15 0.34 -4.44
CA ARG A 436 17.95 0.71 -5.86
C ARG A 436 19.12 0.42 -6.78
N LYS A 437 20.27 0.01 -6.26
CA LYS A 437 21.47 -0.18 -7.09
C LYS A 437 22.11 -1.54 -6.83
N GLY A 438 22.02 -2.37 -7.87
CA GLY A 438 22.67 -3.69 -7.90
C GLY A 438 24.16 -3.63 -7.61
N THR A 439 24.70 -4.77 -7.31
CA THR A 439 26.02 -5.22 -6.86
C THR A 439 27.29 -4.62 -7.52
N HIS A 440 27.29 -3.40 -8.00
CA HIS A 440 28.51 -2.77 -8.53
C HIS A 440 29.21 -1.94 -7.44
N ARG A 441 30.49 -2.25 -7.19
CA ARG A 441 31.39 -1.39 -6.42
C ARG A 441 31.38 0.02 -7.03
N ARG A 442 30.93 1.01 -6.28
CA ARG A 442 30.97 2.40 -6.72
C ARG A 442 32.25 3.03 -6.21
N ILE A 443 32.81 3.83 -7.08
CA ILE A 443 33.90 4.77 -6.80
C ILE A 443 33.21 6.13 -6.61
N SER A 444 33.63 6.95 -5.65
CA SER A 444 33.14 8.31 -5.47
C SER A 444 33.50 9.18 -6.68
N ASP A 445 32.88 10.35 -6.83
CA ASP A 445 33.19 11.32 -7.89
C ASP A 445 34.67 11.75 -7.86
N SER A 446 35.32 11.64 -6.68
CA SER A 446 36.77 11.89 -6.50
C SER A 446 37.66 10.69 -6.83
N GLY A 447 37.09 9.53 -7.22
CA GLY A 447 37.82 8.29 -7.44
C GLY A 447 38.07 7.45 -6.19
N SER A 448 37.71 7.95 -5.00
CA SER A 448 37.90 7.27 -3.73
C SER A 448 36.82 6.23 -3.43
N LYS A 449 37.15 5.25 -2.59
CA LYS A 449 36.25 4.15 -2.25
C LYS A 449 35.14 4.61 -1.30
N ILE A 450 33.89 4.42 -1.71
CA ILE A 450 32.72 4.65 -0.85
C ILE A 450 32.81 3.78 0.41
N ILE A 451 32.46 4.35 1.58
CA ILE A 451 32.48 3.65 2.87
C ILE A 451 31.55 2.42 2.84
N ASP A 452 32.03 1.29 3.35
CA ASP A 452 31.21 0.10 3.53
C ASP A 452 30.27 0.22 4.75
N LYS A 453 29.15 -0.46 4.68
CA LYS A 453 28.09 -0.38 5.70
C LYS A 453 28.55 -0.77 7.12
N PRO A 454 29.32 -1.84 7.34
CA PRO A 454 29.83 -2.18 8.67
C PRO A 454 30.75 -1.09 9.27
N THR A 455 31.65 -0.54 8.45
CA THR A 455 32.56 0.53 8.87
C THR A 455 31.78 1.80 9.18
N TYR A 456 30.81 2.17 8.33
CA TYR A 456 29.91 3.31 8.57
C TYR A 456 29.20 3.18 9.94
N HIS A 457 28.53 2.07 10.21
CA HIS A 457 27.84 1.88 11.49
C HIS A 457 28.77 1.87 12.70
N ARG A 458 29.99 1.35 12.55
CA ARG A 458 30.99 1.35 13.62
C ARG A 458 31.41 2.77 14.00
N ILE A 459 31.48 3.69 13.03
CA ILE A 459 31.84 5.09 13.27
C ILE A 459 30.62 5.88 13.81
N VAL A 460 29.48 5.74 13.16
CA VAL A 460 28.31 6.59 13.36
C VAL A 460 27.50 6.23 14.61
N ASN A 461 27.32 4.95 14.92
CA ASN A 461 26.50 4.54 16.06
C ASN A 461 26.93 5.10 17.43
N PRO A 462 28.23 5.20 17.76
CA PRO A 462 28.67 5.84 18.99
C PRO A 462 28.36 7.35 19.04
N ILE A 463 28.34 8.00 17.89
CA ILE A 463 28.09 9.44 17.75
C ILE A 463 26.60 9.75 17.86
N ILE A 464 25.76 8.92 17.24
CA ILE A 464 24.28 8.98 17.41
C ILE A 464 23.89 8.82 18.88
N LYS A 465 24.51 7.89 19.60
CA LYS A 465 24.28 7.73 21.05
C LYS A 465 24.64 8.97 21.85
N GLN A 466 25.52 9.80 21.33
CA GLN A 466 25.91 11.07 21.91
C GLN A 466 25.05 12.25 21.46
N GLY A 467 24.03 12.03 20.63
CA GLY A 467 23.04 13.03 20.23
C GLY A 467 23.22 13.59 18.81
N ALA A 468 24.15 13.06 18.01
CA ALA A 468 24.28 13.48 16.61
C ALA A 468 23.06 13.08 15.78
N ASP A 469 22.60 13.98 14.94
CA ASP A 469 21.60 13.76 13.90
C ASP A 469 22.34 13.63 12.56
N ILE A 470 22.36 12.40 12.00
CA ILE A 470 23.10 12.10 10.78
C ILE A 470 22.15 11.95 9.61
N ARG A 471 22.39 12.67 8.52
CA ARG A 471 21.51 12.73 7.35
C ARG A 471 22.28 12.50 6.07
N ILE A 472 21.61 11.89 5.08
CA ILE A 472 22.09 11.88 3.70
C ILE A 472 21.54 13.10 2.98
N ALA A 473 22.42 13.84 2.30
CA ALA A 473 22.10 15.05 1.58
C ALA A 473 20.98 14.81 0.54
N ASN A 474 19.91 15.58 0.62
CA ASN A 474 18.87 15.67 -0.40
C ASN A 474 19.36 16.55 -1.57
N GLU A 475 18.56 16.72 -2.63
CA GLU A 475 18.97 17.50 -3.82
C GLU A 475 19.49 18.91 -3.49
N GLU A 476 18.92 19.56 -2.51
CA GLU A 476 19.28 20.89 -2.09
C GLU A 476 20.63 20.90 -1.36
N TRP A 477 20.81 19.96 -0.42
CA TRP A 477 22.09 19.77 0.26
C TRP A 477 23.18 19.25 -0.68
N LEU A 478 22.83 18.42 -1.67
CA LEU A 478 23.76 18.01 -2.71
C LEU A 478 24.29 19.23 -3.49
N LYS A 479 23.39 20.15 -3.90
CA LYS A 479 23.80 21.40 -4.56
C LYS A 479 24.68 22.29 -3.67
N HIS A 480 24.37 22.36 -2.36
CA HIS A 480 25.20 23.09 -1.41
C HIS A 480 26.58 22.45 -1.28
N LEU A 481 26.64 21.13 -1.05
CA LEU A 481 27.90 20.40 -0.94
C LEU A 481 28.73 20.45 -2.25
N GLU A 482 28.08 20.44 -3.41
CA GLU A 482 28.74 20.63 -4.71
C GLU A 482 29.33 22.05 -4.84
N LYS A 483 28.57 23.07 -4.45
CA LYS A 483 29.04 24.46 -4.48
C LYS A 483 30.25 24.68 -3.57
N GLU A 484 30.25 24.07 -2.40
CA GLU A 484 31.36 24.15 -1.43
C GLU A 484 32.47 23.10 -1.73
N ASN A 485 32.35 22.35 -2.79
CA ASN A 485 33.24 21.23 -3.17
C ASN A 485 33.52 20.26 -2.00
N SER A 486 32.46 19.94 -1.25
CA SER A 486 32.53 19.09 -0.07
C SER A 486 31.68 17.82 -0.26
N SER A 487 32.10 16.72 0.36
CA SER A 487 31.36 15.45 0.39
C SER A 487 30.45 15.31 1.62
N ALA A 488 30.67 16.14 2.63
CA ALA A 488 29.93 16.12 3.89
C ALA A 488 30.02 17.48 4.60
N VAL A 489 29.15 17.73 5.57
CA VAL A 489 29.20 18.94 6.41
C VAL A 489 28.51 18.69 7.75
N THR A 490 29.10 19.22 8.82
CA THR A 490 28.53 19.24 10.18
C THR A 490 28.05 20.63 10.54
N VAL A 491 26.78 20.74 10.92
CA VAL A 491 26.13 21.97 11.34
C VAL A 491 25.48 21.79 12.70
N GLY A 492 26.14 22.26 13.75
CA GLY A 492 25.71 22.01 15.13
C GLY A 492 25.75 20.51 15.43
N ASP A 493 24.59 19.94 15.77
CA ASP A 493 24.44 18.50 16.04
C ASP A 493 24.02 17.67 14.83
N VAL A 494 23.88 18.31 13.64
CA VAL A 494 23.46 17.66 12.41
C VAL A 494 24.64 17.43 11.48
N ILE A 495 24.77 16.21 10.95
CA ILE A 495 25.80 15.85 9.98
C ILE A 495 25.13 15.44 8.67
N PHE A 496 25.52 16.03 7.55
CA PHE A 496 25.05 15.67 6.21
C PHE A 496 26.16 14.98 5.43
N PHE A 497 25.83 13.84 4.83
CA PHE A 497 26.73 13.09 3.94
C PHE A 497 26.17 13.01 2.53
N LYS A 498 27.05 13.12 1.52
CA LYS A 498 26.71 12.66 0.18
C LYS A 498 26.50 11.15 0.17
N PRO A 499 25.70 10.62 -0.79
CA PRO A 499 25.47 9.17 -0.89
C PRO A 499 26.70 8.32 -1.13
N ASP A 500 27.74 8.92 -1.64
CA ASP A 500 29.03 8.33 -1.98
C ASP A 500 30.17 8.75 -1.03
N ALA A 501 29.82 9.21 0.17
CA ALA A 501 30.78 9.58 1.19
C ALA A 501 31.82 8.49 1.46
N THR A 502 33.07 8.90 1.64
CA THR A 502 34.20 8.04 1.93
C THR A 502 34.36 7.78 3.44
N VAL A 503 35.31 6.96 3.83
CA VAL A 503 35.65 6.74 5.25
C VAL A 503 36.16 8.03 5.88
N SER A 504 36.95 8.80 5.16
CA SER A 504 37.50 10.08 5.63
C SER A 504 36.39 11.10 5.87
N ASP A 505 35.42 11.25 4.94
CA ASP A 505 34.29 12.15 5.09
C ASP A 505 33.49 11.85 6.36
N VAL A 506 33.21 10.57 6.62
CA VAL A 506 32.40 10.16 7.77
C VAL A 506 33.17 10.37 9.09
N LEU A 507 34.46 10.08 9.12
CA LEU A 507 35.29 10.29 10.32
C LEU A 507 35.45 11.78 10.62
N GLU A 508 35.71 12.59 9.62
CA GLU A 508 35.91 14.03 9.76
C GLU A 508 34.68 14.71 10.33
N GLU A 509 33.53 14.49 9.71
CA GLU A 509 32.29 15.14 10.14
C GLU A 509 31.81 14.64 11.52
N THR A 510 32.01 13.37 11.83
CA THR A 510 31.73 12.89 13.19
C THR A 510 32.69 13.50 14.22
N HIS A 511 33.91 13.85 13.83
CA HIS A 511 34.85 14.56 14.70
C HIS A 511 34.43 16.01 14.89
N HIS A 512 34.01 16.72 13.84
CA HIS A 512 33.46 18.08 13.95
C HIS A 512 32.23 18.14 14.87
N PHE A 513 31.36 17.14 14.84
CA PHE A 513 30.27 17.03 15.82
C PHE A 513 30.80 16.98 17.26
N LEU A 514 31.84 16.19 17.52
CA LEU A 514 32.43 16.09 18.86
C LEU A 514 33.10 17.38 19.30
N GLN A 515 33.75 18.11 18.39
CA GLN A 515 34.32 19.45 18.64
C GLN A 515 33.21 20.45 19.00
N ASN A 516 32.13 20.48 18.24
CA ASN A 516 30.99 21.36 18.49
C ASN A 516 30.34 21.05 19.85
N LYS A 517 30.12 19.76 20.15
CA LYS A 517 29.54 19.34 21.41
C LYS A 517 30.38 19.70 22.65
N LYS A 518 31.69 19.65 22.50
CA LYS A 518 32.63 20.04 23.57
C LYS A 518 32.84 21.56 23.64
N GLY A 519 32.31 22.34 22.71
CA GLY A 519 32.60 23.77 22.59
C GLY A 519 34.06 24.05 22.32
N LEU A 520 34.76 23.17 21.59
CA LEU A 520 36.18 23.28 21.34
C LEU A 520 36.47 24.60 20.62
N ASN A 521 37.49 25.35 21.10
CA ASN A 521 37.91 26.63 20.53
C ASN A 521 36.83 27.73 20.53
N SER A 522 35.76 27.60 21.32
CA SER A 522 34.65 28.57 21.36
C SER A 522 35.05 29.96 21.88
N GLN A 523 36.17 30.06 22.58
CA GLN A 523 36.73 31.31 23.10
C GLN A 523 37.34 32.20 22.00
N TYR A 524 37.62 31.63 20.80
CA TYR A 524 38.25 32.36 19.70
C TYR A 524 37.23 32.92 18.71
N GLY A 525 37.62 33.92 17.95
CA GLY A 525 36.84 34.48 16.86
C GLY A 525 36.53 33.40 15.77
N LYS A 526 35.46 33.61 15.01
CA LYS A 526 34.94 32.62 14.07
C LYS A 526 36.02 32.00 13.15
N LYS A 527 36.83 32.83 12.51
CA LYS A 527 37.84 32.38 11.53
C LYS A 527 38.97 31.59 12.18
N GLN A 528 39.45 32.03 13.35
CA GLN A 528 40.47 31.30 14.10
C GLN A 528 39.94 29.96 14.60
N ARG A 529 38.72 29.93 15.13
CA ARG A 529 38.08 28.71 15.58
C ARG A 529 37.90 27.70 14.44
N GLU A 530 37.48 28.15 13.25
CA GLU A 530 37.37 27.28 12.06
C GLU A 530 38.72 26.65 11.71
N ILE A 531 39.78 27.44 11.61
CA ILE A 531 41.12 26.93 11.31
C ILE A 531 41.61 25.94 12.35
N LEU A 532 41.40 26.20 13.64
CA LEU A 532 41.81 25.30 14.73
C LEU A 532 41.05 23.99 14.70
N ASN A 533 39.73 24.05 14.46
CA ASN A 533 38.91 22.88 14.39
C ASN A 533 39.25 22.00 13.17
N GLU A 534 39.55 22.61 12.03
CA GLU A 534 40.02 21.92 10.83
C GLU A 534 41.38 21.25 11.05
N ILE A 535 42.32 21.91 11.66
CA ILE A 535 43.64 21.34 12.00
C ILE A 535 43.44 20.10 12.88
N ASP A 536 42.68 20.21 13.96
CA ASP A 536 42.40 19.10 14.88
C ASP A 536 41.69 17.95 14.17
N ALA A 537 40.70 18.20 13.28
CA ALA A 537 40.02 17.19 12.51
C ALA A 537 40.96 16.44 11.53
N LYS A 538 41.83 17.17 10.83
CA LYS A 538 42.82 16.56 9.93
C LYS A 538 43.87 15.73 10.68
N GLU A 539 44.35 16.21 11.83
CA GLU A 539 45.27 15.47 12.69
C GLU A 539 44.60 14.18 13.24
N TYR A 540 43.34 14.28 13.63
CA TYR A 540 42.55 13.10 14.01
C TYR A 540 42.47 12.09 12.88
N LEU A 541 42.09 12.48 11.66
CA LEU A 541 42.02 11.58 10.50
C LEU A 541 43.35 10.84 10.28
N LEU A 542 44.47 11.57 10.30
CA LEU A 542 45.80 10.96 10.13
C LEU A 542 46.15 9.99 11.25
N SER A 543 45.68 10.25 12.48
CA SER A 543 45.92 9.35 13.62
C SER A 543 45.17 8.04 13.56
N VAL A 544 44.08 7.96 12.77
CA VAL A 544 43.21 6.78 12.67
C VAL A 544 43.31 6.07 11.31
N THR A 545 44.23 6.48 10.46
CA THR A 545 44.42 5.98 9.08
C THR A 545 44.52 4.44 9.05
N ASP A 546 45.41 3.85 9.85
CA ASP A 546 45.62 2.41 9.92
C ASP A 546 44.40 1.67 10.50
N LYS A 547 43.78 2.24 11.52
CA LYS A 547 42.63 1.66 12.22
C LYS A 547 41.43 1.49 11.30
N TYR A 548 41.17 2.45 10.43
CA TYR A 548 40.02 2.46 9.54
C TYR A 548 40.39 2.11 8.09
N LYS A 549 41.67 1.83 7.83
CA LYS A 549 42.21 1.52 6.50
C LYS A 549 41.85 2.59 5.47
N ILE A 550 42.10 3.85 5.82
CA ILE A 550 41.87 5.00 4.95
C ILE A 550 42.79 4.85 3.72
N PRO A 551 42.28 4.98 2.48
CA PRO A 551 43.07 4.88 1.27
C PRO A 551 44.23 5.87 1.28
N GLU A 552 45.35 5.50 0.65
CA GLU A 552 46.54 6.33 0.57
C GLU A 552 46.28 7.71 -0.10
N GLU A 553 45.43 7.71 -1.12
CA GLU A 553 45.01 8.92 -1.84
C GLU A 553 44.27 9.90 -0.92
N GLU A 554 43.34 9.42 -0.08
CA GLU A 554 42.64 10.24 0.90
C GLU A 554 43.59 10.70 2.01
N THR A 555 44.55 9.91 2.42
CA THR A 555 45.57 10.24 3.40
C THR A 555 46.47 11.40 2.89
N ILE A 556 46.91 11.30 1.62
CA ILE A 556 47.69 12.37 0.97
C ILE A 556 46.88 13.67 0.87
N LEU A 557 45.61 13.60 0.50
CA LEU A 557 44.72 14.73 0.43
C LEU A 557 44.60 15.43 1.81
N THR A 558 44.35 14.62 2.86
CA THR A 558 44.26 15.10 4.26
C THR A 558 45.58 15.80 4.71
N GLN A 559 46.73 15.22 4.37
CA GLN A 559 48.04 15.87 4.66
C GLN A 559 48.22 17.22 3.97
N ASN A 560 47.78 17.31 2.71
CA ASN A 560 47.87 18.58 1.96
C ASN A 560 46.91 19.63 2.53
N GLN A 561 45.69 19.23 2.91
CA GLN A 561 44.74 20.12 3.58
C GLN A 561 45.28 20.62 4.94
N LEU A 562 45.83 19.72 5.76
CA LEU A 562 46.45 20.08 7.03
C LEU A 562 47.58 21.10 6.85
N LYS A 563 48.46 20.90 5.85
CA LYS A 563 49.52 21.87 5.52
C LYS A 563 48.94 23.24 5.16
N ASN A 564 47.86 23.27 4.40
CA ASN A 564 47.19 24.50 4.02
C ASN A 564 46.61 25.25 5.21
N TYR A 565 45.90 24.57 6.12
CA TYR A 565 45.35 25.21 7.32
C TYR A 565 46.46 25.69 8.28
N LYS A 566 47.56 24.94 8.46
CA LYS A 566 48.70 25.37 9.24
C LYS A 566 49.38 26.62 8.61
N ARG A 567 49.42 26.72 7.29
CA ARG A 567 49.89 27.94 6.60
C ARG A 567 48.94 29.10 6.85
N GLN A 568 47.64 28.95 6.74
CA GLN A 568 46.65 29.98 7.03
C GLN A 568 46.75 30.47 8.48
N MET A 569 46.97 29.57 9.43
CA MET A 569 47.23 29.90 10.82
C MET A 569 48.47 30.78 10.94
N GLN A 570 49.58 30.43 10.29
CA GLN A 570 50.82 31.16 10.32
C GLN A 570 50.66 32.57 9.68
N GLU A 571 49.99 32.68 8.54
CA GLU A 571 49.69 33.96 7.88
C GLU A 571 48.82 34.87 8.76
N MET A 572 47.88 34.34 9.53
CA MET A 572 47.08 35.12 10.49
C MET A 572 47.93 35.60 11.68
N LYS A 573 48.86 34.77 12.18
CA LYS A 573 49.81 35.16 13.22
C LYS A 573 50.70 36.32 12.75
N GLU A 574 51.24 36.22 11.55
CA GLU A 574 52.08 37.27 10.95
C GLU A 574 51.33 38.59 10.74
N ARG A 575 50.03 38.56 10.52
CA ARG A 575 49.17 39.74 10.41
C ARG A 575 48.65 40.27 11.74
N GLY A 576 48.97 39.64 12.86
CA GLY A 576 48.45 40.00 14.18
C GLY A 576 46.95 39.76 14.38
N GLU A 577 46.34 38.94 13.54
CA GLU A 577 44.91 38.55 13.58
C GLU A 577 44.66 37.30 14.44
N TRP A 578 45.72 36.77 15.05
CA TRP A 578 45.67 35.54 15.85
C TRP A 578 45.79 35.85 17.34
N ILE A 579 44.90 35.24 18.12
CA ILE A 579 44.93 35.31 19.59
C ILE A 579 45.52 33.99 20.10
N ASP A 580 46.65 34.05 20.84
CA ASP A 580 47.30 32.84 21.42
C ASP A 580 46.52 32.22 22.57
#